data_eeb44ca5f917d40dee7cfaf70de97d50
#
_entry.id   eeb44ca5f917d40dee7cfaf70de97d50
#
_cell.length_a   1.000
_cell.length_b   1.000
_cell.length_c   1.000
_cell.angle_alpha   90.00
_cell.angle_beta   90.00
_cell.angle_gamma   90.00
#
_symmetry.space_group_name_H-M   'P 1'
#
loop_
_entity.id
_entity.type
_entity.pdbx_description
1 polymer ?
#
loop_
_entity_poly.entity_id
_entity_poly.type
_entity_poly.pdbx_seq_one_letter_code
_entity_poly.pdbx_strand_id
1 'polypeptide(L)'
;MRALPHPHLPAFFSEGGALRAKALQDYLLSLREVYVRYAPLPPVRLFVLSEKDWRARLPYPYGLPFQHAGPEGLSVYAPLTYPERLLHRLREVLLPLGPPPGEIPAFLDLNLGHEYAHAVQVAWRLRTGARWLDEFVANYLFLLGLRRARPDLAEGLLAWSEHLARLAPEKRRLSDYERRRGGLEGALWFQARFTLKAEEIQAQGGDRLLKAFLEAAPLDRRKGHRLLLALYPDLKDWFASFRAAPGAASSPPPAP
;
A
#
# COMPACT_ATOMS: atom_id res chain seq x y z
N MET A 1 -4.54 -1.35 27.59
CA MET A 1 -5.11 -0.79 26.34
C MET A 1 -6.57 -0.41 26.55
N ARG A 2 -7.01 0.68 25.90
CA ARG A 2 -8.41 1.10 25.82
C ARG A 2 -8.97 0.74 24.44
N ALA A 3 -10.29 0.78 24.26
CA ALA A 3 -10.92 0.43 23.00
C ALA A 3 -11.99 1.46 22.58
N LEU A 4 -12.11 1.66 21.26
CA LEU A 4 -13.25 2.28 20.61
C LEU A 4 -14.03 1.14 19.94
N PRO A 5 -15.24 0.83 20.43
CA PRO A 5 -16.01 -0.29 19.92
C PRO A 5 -16.55 0.02 18.52
N HIS A 6 -16.50 -0.96 17.64
CA HIS A 6 -17.20 -0.96 16.37
C HIS A 6 -17.36 -2.41 15.87
N PRO A 7 -18.52 -2.82 15.34
CA PRO A 7 -18.77 -4.23 15.00
C PRO A 7 -17.81 -4.78 13.94
N HIS A 8 -17.31 -3.93 13.06
CA HIS A 8 -16.48 -4.36 11.92
C HIS A 8 -15.04 -3.85 11.95
N LEU A 9 -14.77 -2.83 12.76
CA LEU A 9 -13.42 -2.22 12.86
C LEU A 9 -13.19 -1.70 14.29
N PRO A 10 -13.18 -2.56 15.32
CA PRO A 10 -12.83 -2.11 16.67
C PRO A 10 -11.39 -1.59 16.70
N ALA A 11 -11.19 -0.45 17.36
CA ALA A 11 -9.87 0.12 17.52
C ALA A 11 -9.39 -0.02 18.97
N PHE A 12 -8.15 -0.47 19.15
CA PHE A 12 -7.48 -0.63 20.43
C PHE A 12 -6.29 0.33 20.47
N PHE A 13 -6.10 1.03 21.58
CA PHE A 13 -5.07 2.06 21.62
C PHE A 13 -4.39 2.17 22.98
N SER A 14 -3.14 2.63 22.96
CA SER A 14 -2.36 2.99 24.12
C SER A 14 -2.88 4.26 24.76
N GLU A 15 -2.51 4.52 26.01
CA GLU A 15 -2.86 5.74 26.71
C GLU A 15 -2.49 6.99 25.88
N GLY A 16 -3.35 8.00 25.90
CA GLY A 16 -3.22 9.22 25.08
C GLY A 16 -3.63 9.05 23.60
N GLY A 17 -3.89 7.83 23.10
CA GLY A 17 -4.12 7.55 21.69
C GLY A 17 -5.57 7.68 21.20
N ALA A 18 -6.53 8.10 22.04
CA ALA A 18 -7.95 8.05 21.69
C ALA A 18 -8.31 8.85 20.42
N LEU A 19 -7.86 10.10 20.32
CA LEU A 19 -8.15 10.96 19.17
C LEU A 19 -7.56 10.42 17.88
N ARG A 20 -6.29 9.99 17.93
CA ARG A 20 -5.62 9.37 16.79
C ARG A 20 -6.29 8.07 16.37
N ALA A 21 -6.63 7.20 17.34
CA ALA A 21 -7.33 5.95 17.06
C ALA A 21 -8.69 6.20 16.42
N LYS A 22 -9.44 7.21 16.87
CA LYS A 22 -10.71 7.59 16.26
C LYS A 22 -10.55 8.09 14.83
N ALA A 23 -9.59 8.99 14.58
CA ALA A 23 -9.32 9.51 13.24
C ALA A 23 -8.93 8.40 12.26
N LEU A 24 -8.03 7.49 12.66
CA LEU A 24 -7.61 6.36 11.82
C LEU A 24 -8.73 5.32 11.65
N GLN A 25 -9.56 5.10 12.68
CA GLN A 25 -10.74 4.23 12.58
C GLN A 25 -11.74 4.79 11.54
N ASP A 26 -12.07 6.08 11.60
CA ASP A 26 -13.00 6.72 10.66
C ASP A 26 -12.47 6.67 9.24
N TYR A 27 -11.17 6.91 9.07
CA TYR A 27 -10.51 6.77 7.77
C TYR A 27 -10.65 5.34 7.20
N LEU A 28 -10.34 4.31 7.97
CA LEU A 28 -10.44 2.93 7.51
C LEU A 28 -11.90 2.49 7.31
N LEU A 29 -12.85 3.01 8.10
CA LEU A 29 -14.27 2.76 7.90
C LEU A 29 -14.75 3.31 6.56
N SER A 30 -14.30 4.48 6.14
CA SER A 30 -14.64 5.03 4.82
C SER A 30 -14.18 4.12 3.68
N LEU A 31 -13.00 3.51 3.78
CA LEU A 31 -12.53 2.52 2.81
C LEU A 31 -13.35 1.21 2.88
N ARG A 32 -13.69 0.76 4.09
CA ARG A 32 -14.51 -0.43 4.26
C ARG A 32 -15.86 -0.33 3.57
N GLU A 33 -16.54 0.82 3.65
CA GLU A 33 -17.82 1.07 2.98
C GLU A 33 -17.74 0.86 1.47
N VAL A 34 -16.60 1.12 0.86
CA VAL A 34 -16.35 0.83 -0.55
C VAL A 34 -16.19 -0.67 -0.78
N TYR A 35 -15.33 -1.31 0.01
CA TYR A 35 -14.97 -2.70 -0.23
C TYR A 35 -16.13 -3.68 -0.02
N VAL A 36 -16.98 -3.47 1.00
CA VAL A 36 -18.13 -4.35 1.27
C VAL A 36 -19.17 -4.38 0.14
N ARG A 37 -19.12 -3.43 -0.80
CA ARG A 37 -19.95 -3.44 -2.01
C ARG A 37 -19.51 -4.47 -3.04
N TYR A 38 -18.29 -4.98 -2.93
CA TYR A 38 -17.75 -5.99 -3.84
C TYR A 38 -17.89 -7.40 -3.30
N ALA A 39 -17.55 -7.60 -2.03
CA ALA A 39 -17.65 -8.91 -1.37
C ALA A 39 -17.71 -8.73 0.16
N PRO A 40 -18.26 -9.71 0.88
CA PRO A 40 -18.23 -9.70 2.35
C PRO A 40 -16.82 -9.53 2.90
N LEU A 41 -16.69 -8.74 3.96
CA LEU A 41 -15.42 -8.47 4.61
C LEU A 41 -15.55 -8.71 6.12
N PRO A 42 -14.77 -9.63 6.70
CA PRO A 42 -14.80 -9.90 8.13
C PRO A 42 -14.35 -8.67 8.92
N PRO A 43 -14.56 -8.65 10.23
CA PRO A 43 -14.00 -7.62 11.09
C PRO A 43 -12.47 -7.56 10.99
N VAL A 44 -11.94 -6.34 10.98
CA VAL A 44 -10.49 -6.06 11.04
C VAL A 44 -10.24 -5.22 12.28
N ARG A 45 -9.26 -5.59 13.10
CA ARG A 45 -8.91 -4.82 14.30
C ARG A 45 -7.86 -3.77 13.96
N LEU A 46 -8.08 -2.55 14.43
CA LEU A 46 -7.09 -1.49 14.40
C LEU A 46 -6.35 -1.41 15.74
N PHE A 47 -5.03 -1.36 15.71
CA PHE A 47 -4.20 -1.13 16.89
C PHE A 47 -3.37 0.14 16.70
N VAL A 48 -3.53 1.11 17.62
CA VAL A 48 -2.74 2.35 17.65
C VAL A 48 -1.90 2.34 18.92
N LEU A 49 -0.62 1.98 18.78
CA LEU A 49 0.22 1.59 19.90
C LEU A 49 1.37 2.55 20.16
N SER A 50 1.64 2.81 21.44
CA SER A 50 2.91 3.39 21.90
C SER A 50 4.05 2.42 21.62
N GLU A 51 5.29 2.91 21.60
CA GLU A 51 6.47 2.05 21.39
C GLU A 51 6.56 0.93 22.45
N LYS A 52 6.19 1.24 23.70
CA LYS A 52 6.16 0.27 24.80
C LYS A 52 5.18 -0.87 24.53
N ASP A 53 3.93 -0.53 24.19
CA ASP A 53 2.88 -1.52 23.95
C ASP A 53 3.11 -2.30 22.66
N TRP A 54 3.73 -1.66 21.66
CA TRP A 54 4.15 -2.31 20.41
C TRP A 54 5.18 -3.39 20.66
N ARG A 55 6.28 -3.05 21.37
CA ARG A 55 7.35 -4.01 21.68
C ARG A 55 6.89 -5.16 22.55
N ALA A 56 5.88 -4.95 23.40
CA ALA A 56 5.32 -6.01 24.22
C ALA A 56 4.46 -7.02 23.43
N ARG A 57 3.99 -6.66 22.22
CA ARG A 57 3.04 -7.46 21.44
C ARG A 57 3.58 -7.97 20.12
N LEU A 58 4.54 -7.27 19.55
CA LEU A 58 4.96 -7.44 18.17
C LEU A 58 6.47 -7.62 18.06
N PRO A 59 6.93 -8.61 17.28
CA PRO A 59 8.36 -8.81 17.02
C PRO A 59 8.92 -7.85 15.97
N TYR A 60 8.11 -6.89 15.48
CA TYR A 60 8.47 -5.98 14.41
C TYR A 60 8.98 -4.64 14.95
N PRO A 61 9.88 -3.95 14.23
CA PRO A 61 10.32 -2.62 14.60
C PRO A 61 9.15 -1.64 14.70
N TYR A 62 9.17 -0.78 15.71
CA TYR A 62 8.18 0.27 15.88
C TYR A 62 8.36 1.36 14.82
N GLY A 63 7.24 1.80 14.21
CA GLY A 63 7.20 3.02 13.41
C GLY A 63 6.39 2.94 12.12
N LEU A 64 6.51 1.89 11.32
CA LEU A 64 5.69 1.80 10.08
C LEU A 64 4.37 1.07 10.36
N PRO A 65 3.26 1.54 9.76
CA PRO A 65 2.03 0.76 9.72
C PRO A 65 2.28 -0.62 9.08
N PHE A 66 1.53 -1.62 9.50
CA PHE A 66 1.55 -2.92 8.84
C PHE A 66 0.28 -3.74 9.12
N GLN A 67 0.03 -4.73 8.27
CA GLN A 67 -1.05 -5.69 8.38
C GLN A 67 -0.54 -7.01 8.96
N HIS A 68 -1.36 -7.63 9.80
CA HIS A 68 -1.11 -8.98 10.32
C HIS A 68 -2.38 -9.83 10.21
N ALA A 69 -2.21 -11.08 9.78
CA ALA A 69 -3.22 -12.12 9.84
C ALA A 69 -2.74 -13.23 10.76
N GLY A 70 -3.47 -13.46 11.82
CA GLY A 70 -3.14 -14.48 12.84
C GLY A 70 -4.37 -15.25 13.31
N PRO A 71 -4.20 -16.13 14.31
CA PRO A 71 -5.31 -16.93 14.86
C PRO A 71 -6.48 -16.10 15.35
N GLU A 72 -6.21 -14.89 15.83
CA GLU A 72 -7.22 -13.96 16.29
C GLU A 72 -7.92 -13.17 15.17
N GLY A 73 -7.57 -13.39 13.91
CA GLY A 73 -8.13 -12.71 12.74
C GLY A 73 -7.23 -11.64 12.14
N LEU A 74 -7.85 -10.73 11.37
CA LEU A 74 -7.16 -9.67 10.65
C LEU A 74 -6.94 -8.45 11.54
N SER A 75 -5.75 -7.87 11.46
CA SER A 75 -5.38 -6.69 12.21
C SER A 75 -4.51 -5.75 11.39
N VAL A 76 -4.67 -4.45 11.61
CA VAL A 76 -3.77 -3.41 11.11
C VAL A 76 -3.21 -2.61 12.29
N TYR A 77 -1.97 -2.22 12.19
CA TYR A 77 -1.22 -1.59 13.26
C TYR A 77 -0.69 -0.24 12.79
N ALA A 78 -0.87 0.78 13.61
CA ALA A 78 -0.28 2.10 13.45
C ALA A 78 0.48 2.50 14.70
N PRO A 79 1.60 3.21 14.61
CA PRO A 79 2.26 3.77 15.78
C PRO A 79 1.43 4.92 16.35
N LEU A 80 1.47 5.09 17.67
CA LEU A 80 0.85 6.25 18.34
C LEU A 80 1.54 7.55 17.91
N THR A 81 2.86 7.49 17.74
CA THR A 81 3.69 8.57 17.22
C THR A 81 4.77 7.96 16.32
N TYR A 82 5.14 8.64 15.25
CA TYR A 82 6.24 8.20 14.41
C TYR A 82 7.58 8.50 15.09
N PRO A 83 8.51 7.52 15.17
CA PRO A 83 9.83 7.76 15.74
C PRO A 83 10.62 8.78 14.93
N GLU A 84 11.28 9.73 15.60
CA GLU A 84 12.07 10.76 14.90
C GLU A 84 13.16 10.17 14.01
N ARG A 85 13.79 9.06 14.41
CA ARG A 85 14.76 8.32 13.59
C ARG A 85 14.17 7.84 12.23
N LEU A 86 12.87 7.49 12.20
CA LEU A 86 12.19 7.08 10.96
C LEU A 86 11.94 8.32 10.08
N LEU A 87 11.43 9.38 10.69
CA LEU A 87 11.15 10.63 9.97
C LEU A 87 12.44 11.25 9.40
N HIS A 88 13.53 11.23 10.17
CA HIS A 88 14.84 11.70 9.72
C HIS A 88 15.31 10.87 8.50
N ARG A 89 15.28 9.56 8.59
CA ARG A 89 15.68 8.69 7.48
C ARG A 89 14.82 8.87 6.23
N LEU A 90 13.52 9.14 6.38
CA LEU A 90 12.65 9.46 5.25
C LEU A 90 13.03 10.79 4.62
N ARG A 91 13.30 11.84 5.44
CA ARG A 91 13.78 13.15 4.95
C ARG A 91 15.09 13.01 4.17
N GLU A 92 16.04 12.21 4.66
CA GLU A 92 17.31 11.93 3.95
C GLU A 92 17.06 11.29 2.57
N VAL A 93 16.20 10.27 2.48
CA VAL A 93 15.86 9.60 1.21
C VAL A 93 15.15 10.56 0.26
N LEU A 94 14.33 11.47 0.76
CA LEU A 94 13.57 12.42 -0.05
C LEU A 94 14.38 13.67 -0.45
N LEU A 95 15.46 13.98 0.26
CA LEU A 95 16.26 15.19 0.06
C LEU A 95 16.65 15.44 -1.42
N PRO A 96 17.08 14.44 -2.19
CA PRO A 96 17.43 14.66 -3.61
C PRO A 96 16.26 15.05 -4.52
N LEU A 97 15.02 14.83 -4.06
CA LEU A 97 13.81 15.10 -4.84
C LEU A 97 13.27 16.54 -4.65
N GLY A 98 13.80 17.28 -3.68
CA GLY A 98 13.25 18.55 -3.25
C GLY A 98 12.05 18.38 -2.28
N PRO A 99 11.28 19.45 -2.02
CA PRO A 99 10.21 19.41 -1.05
C PRO A 99 9.14 18.38 -1.43
N PRO A 100 8.69 17.56 -0.47
CA PRO A 100 7.61 16.59 -0.71
C PRO A 100 6.25 17.30 -0.88
N PRO A 101 5.26 16.66 -1.49
CA PRO A 101 3.94 17.26 -1.74
C PRO A 101 3.08 17.44 -0.46
N GLY A 102 3.57 16.99 0.69
CA GLY A 102 2.87 17.13 1.97
C GLY A 102 3.71 16.64 3.15
N GLU A 103 3.10 16.64 4.33
CA GLU A 103 3.77 16.20 5.56
C GLU A 103 4.01 14.68 5.57
N ILE A 104 5.23 14.26 5.92
CA ILE A 104 5.61 12.83 6.00
C ILE A 104 4.73 12.05 6.96
N PRO A 105 4.41 12.54 8.19
CA PRO A 105 3.50 11.82 9.08
C PRO A 105 2.10 11.58 8.47
N ALA A 106 1.55 12.57 7.76
CA ALA A 106 0.26 12.44 7.10
C ALA A 106 0.30 11.40 5.96
N PHE A 107 1.40 11.36 5.19
CA PHE A 107 1.63 10.32 4.20
C PHE A 107 1.72 8.92 4.81
N LEU A 108 2.38 8.77 5.95
CA LEU A 108 2.47 7.50 6.66
C LEU A 108 1.10 7.06 7.21
N ASP A 109 0.27 8.01 7.69
CA ASP A 109 -1.10 7.72 8.12
C ASP A 109 -1.99 7.30 6.94
N LEU A 110 -1.83 7.96 5.80
CA LEU A 110 -2.52 7.59 4.56
C LEU A 110 -2.19 6.15 4.17
N ASN A 111 -0.93 5.72 4.30
CA ASN A 111 -0.50 4.35 3.98
C ASN A 111 -1.07 3.27 4.92
N LEU A 112 -1.72 3.61 6.03
CA LEU A 112 -2.51 2.64 6.80
C LEU A 112 -3.64 2.04 5.96
N GLY A 113 -4.18 2.79 4.98
CA GLY A 113 -5.16 2.30 4.00
C GLY A 113 -4.58 1.23 3.07
N HIS A 114 -3.29 1.32 2.72
CA HIS A 114 -2.58 0.26 1.99
C HIS A 114 -2.46 -1.02 2.83
N GLU A 115 -2.14 -0.91 4.11
CA GLU A 115 -2.11 -2.06 5.02
C GLU A 115 -3.52 -2.66 5.22
N TYR A 116 -4.55 -1.82 5.22
CA TYR A 116 -5.93 -2.29 5.24
C TYR A 116 -6.30 -3.02 3.94
N ALA A 117 -5.81 -2.56 2.78
CA ALA A 117 -5.98 -3.28 1.51
C ALA A 117 -5.31 -4.66 1.52
N HIS A 118 -4.17 -4.84 2.21
CA HIS A 118 -3.61 -6.17 2.48
C HIS A 118 -4.53 -7.05 3.33
N ALA A 119 -5.21 -6.51 4.34
CA ALA A 119 -6.20 -7.26 5.10
C ALA A 119 -7.39 -7.70 4.22
N VAL A 120 -7.83 -6.83 3.30
CA VAL A 120 -8.86 -7.14 2.29
C VAL A 120 -8.41 -8.25 1.36
N GLN A 121 -7.16 -8.21 0.86
CA GLN A 121 -6.59 -9.29 0.03
C GLN A 121 -6.63 -10.65 0.75
N VAL A 122 -6.27 -10.69 2.03
CA VAL A 122 -6.34 -11.93 2.82
C VAL A 122 -7.79 -12.42 2.94
N ALA A 123 -8.71 -11.52 3.32
CA ALA A 123 -10.12 -11.84 3.48
C ALA A 123 -10.75 -12.42 2.21
N TRP A 124 -10.41 -11.86 1.07
CA TRP A 124 -10.94 -12.26 -0.24
C TRP A 124 -10.11 -13.32 -0.97
N ARG A 125 -9.05 -13.83 -0.32
CA ARG A 125 -8.16 -14.85 -0.88
C ARG A 125 -7.47 -14.40 -2.19
N LEU A 126 -7.10 -13.12 -2.24
CA LEU A 126 -6.42 -12.48 -3.38
C LEU A 126 -4.88 -12.46 -3.23
N ARG A 127 -4.33 -13.02 -2.14
CA ARG A 127 -2.89 -13.16 -1.99
C ARG A 127 -2.36 -14.19 -2.97
N THR A 128 -1.33 -13.79 -3.72
CA THR A 128 -0.77 -14.61 -4.79
C THR A 128 0.47 -15.40 -4.36
N GLY A 129 1.07 -15.03 -3.23
CA GLY A 129 2.34 -15.57 -2.76
C GLY A 129 3.56 -14.99 -3.49
N ALA A 130 3.36 -14.10 -4.47
CA ALA A 130 4.44 -13.29 -5.06
C ALA A 130 4.37 -11.89 -4.47
N ARG A 131 5.41 -11.50 -3.73
CA ARG A 131 5.39 -10.24 -2.98
C ARG A 131 5.08 -9.02 -3.85
N TRP A 132 5.77 -8.85 -4.98
CA TRP A 132 5.55 -7.72 -5.87
C TRP A 132 4.11 -7.64 -6.40
N LEU A 133 3.49 -8.81 -6.69
CA LEU A 133 2.13 -8.85 -7.19
C LEU A 133 1.12 -8.59 -6.07
N ASP A 134 1.37 -9.11 -4.88
CA ASP A 134 0.56 -8.82 -3.70
C ASP A 134 0.57 -7.32 -3.37
N GLU A 135 1.74 -6.67 -3.43
CA GLU A 135 1.87 -5.22 -3.23
C GLU A 135 1.19 -4.42 -4.35
N PHE A 136 1.35 -4.85 -5.60
CA PHE A 136 0.65 -4.21 -6.72
C PHE A 136 -0.87 -4.25 -6.54
N VAL A 137 -1.41 -5.41 -6.18
CA VAL A 137 -2.85 -5.57 -5.93
C VAL A 137 -3.30 -4.76 -4.72
N ALA A 138 -2.49 -4.67 -3.66
CA ALA A 138 -2.78 -3.82 -2.51
C ALA A 138 -2.85 -2.34 -2.91
N ASN A 139 -1.89 -1.85 -3.70
CA ASN A 139 -1.92 -0.47 -4.21
C ASN A 139 -3.14 -0.23 -5.11
N TYR A 140 -3.50 -1.19 -5.96
CA TYR A 140 -4.70 -1.10 -6.79
C TYR A 140 -5.97 -1.00 -5.95
N LEU A 141 -6.14 -1.87 -4.95
CA LEU A 141 -7.29 -1.84 -4.03
C LEU A 141 -7.31 -0.53 -3.23
N PHE A 142 -6.17 -0.13 -2.71
CA PHE A 142 -6.04 1.08 -1.92
C PHE A 142 -6.46 2.32 -2.72
N LEU A 143 -5.92 2.52 -3.92
CA LEU A 143 -6.29 3.63 -4.78
C LEU A 143 -7.77 3.59 -5.18
N LEU A 144 -8.32 2.40 -5.48
CA LEU A 144 -9.74 2.21 -5.79
C LEU A 144 -10.62 2.61 -4.61
N GLY A 145 -10.24 2.22 -3.39
CA GLY A 145 -10.92 2.59 -2.17
C GLY A 145 -10.93 4.10 -1.95
N LEU A 146 -9.76 4.74 -2.07
CA LEU A 146 -9.61 6.19 -1.90
C LEU A 146 -10.41 6.97 -2.93
N ARG A 147 -10.32 6.64 -4.20
CA ARG A 147 -11.05 7.35 -5.26
C ARG A 147 -12.57 7.39 -5.03
N ARG A 148 -13.12 6.38 -4.38
CA ARG A 148 -14.56 6.28 -4.09
C ARG A 148 -14.97 6.84 -2.75
N ALA A 149 -14.10 6.73 -1.74
CA ALA A 149 -14.41 7.18 -0.38
C ALA A 149 -13.87 8.59 -0.09
N ARG A 150 -12.67 8.88 -0.55
CA ARG A 150 -11.89 10.09 -0.22
C ARG A 150 -11.06 10.53 -1.43
N PRO A 151 -11.69 11.15 -2.45
CA PRO A 151 -11.00 11.60 -3.66
C PRO A 151 -9.84 12.56 -3.38
N ASP A 152 -10.00 13.42 -2.36
CA ASP A 152 -8.96 14.33 -1.86
C ASP A 152 -7.67 13.60 -1.45
N LEU A 153 -7.82 12.48 -0.75
CA LEU A 153 -6.68 11.65 -0.35
C LEU A 153 -6.10 10.83 -1.51
N ALA A 154 -6.93 10.47 -2.50
CA ALA A 154 -6.44 9.80 -3.71
C ALA A 154 -5.52 10.71 -4.53
N GLU A 155 -5.87 11.99 -4.69
CA GLU A 155 -5.02 12.99 -5.33
C GLU A 155 -3.71 13.17 -4.57
N GLY A 156 -3.76 13.25 -3.23
CA GLY A 156 -2.58 13.31 -2.39
C GLY A 156 -1.68 12.09 -2.53
N LEU A 157 -2.25 10.87 -2.60
CA LEU A 157 -1.49 9.63 -2.83
C LEU A 157 -0.79 9.64 -4.19
N LEU A 158 -1.46 10.12 -5.24
CA LEU A 158 -0.89 10.20 -6.58
C LEU A 158 0.24 11.23 -6.64
N ALA A 159 0.07 12.41 -6.05
CA ALA A 159 1.13 13.41 -5.96
C ALA A 159 2.38 12.86 -5.22
N TRP A 160 2.20 12.13 -4.12
CA TRP A 160 3.27 11.44 -3.44
C TRP A 160 3.91 10.35 -4.32
N SER A 161 3.12 9.60 -5.07
CA SER A 161 3.62 8.53 -5.95
C SER A 161 4.43 9.11 -7.12
N GLU A 162 4.00 10.20 -7.73
CA GLU A 162 4.76 10.91 -8.76
C GLU A 162 6.10 11.43 -8.20
N HIS A 163 6.08 12.01 -7.00
CA HIS A 163 7.29 12.49 -6.33
C HIS A 163 8.27 11.34 -6.06
N LEU A 164 7.81 10.25 -5.46
CA LEU A 164 8.63 9.08 -5.10
C LEU A 164 9.10 8.28 -6.33
N ALA A 165 8.36 8.28 -7.43
CA ALA A 165 8.78 7.61 -8.66
C ALA A 165 10.03 8.21 -9.30
N ARG A 166 10.42 9.44 -8.92
CA ARG A 166 11.67 10.10 -9.32
C ARG A 166 12.90 9.61 -8.57
N LEU A 167 12.72 8.83 -7.48
CA LEU A 167 13.84 8.15 -6.81
C LEU A 167 14.62 7.29 -7.80
N ALA A 168 15.90 7.13 -7.56
CA ALA A 168 16.80 6.42 -8.45
C ALA A 168 17.53 5.24 -7.75
N PRO A 169 16.79 4.29 -7.12
CA PRO A 169 17.44 3.23 -6.39
C PRO A 169 18.31 2.37 -7.30
N GLU A 170 19.42 1.89 -6.77
CA GLU A 170 20.34 0.99 -7.49
C GLU A 170 19.63 -0.33 -7.88
N LYS A 171 18.77 -0.85 -7.00
CA LYS A 171 18.06 -2.12 -7.18
C LYS A 171 16.64 -1.87 -7.68
N ARG A 172 16.42 -2.07 -8.99
CA ARG A 172 15.15 -1.76 -9.70
C ARG A 172 14.44 -2.97 -10.29
N ARG A 173 14.97 -4.19 -10.13
CA ARG A 173 14.33 -5.41 -10.67
C ARG A 173 13.23 -5.89 -9.73
N LEU A 174 12.13 -6.39 -10.28
CA LEU A 174 11.06 -7.02 -9.47
C LEU A 174 11.61 -8.16 -8.60
N SER A 175 12.66 -8.88 -9.08
CA SER A 175 13.35 -9.89 -8.29
C SER A 175 14.12 -9.31 -7.09
N ASP A 176 14.58 -8.07 -7.16
CA ASP A 176 15.21 -7.40 -6.03
C ASP A 176 14.16 -7.01 -4.99
N TYR A 177 13.01 -6.52 -5.44
CA TYR A 177 11.87 -6.25 -4.57
C TYR A 177 11.38 -7.52 -3.86
N GLU A 178 11.21 -8.61 -4.61
CA GLU A 178 10.83 -9.93 -4.07
C GLU A 178 11.76 -10.38 -2.95
N ARG A 179 13.06 -10.15 -3.11
CA ARG A 179 14.11 -10.53 -2.13
C ARG A 179 14.40 -9.44 -1.09
N ARG A 180 13.60 -8.39 -1.01
CA ARG A 180 13.77 -7.25 -0.10
C ARG A 180 15.14 -6.55 -0.22
N ARG A 181 15.70 -6.52 -1.43
CA ARG A 181 16.93 -5.80 -1.75
C ARG A 181 16.58 -4.38 -2.20
N GLY A 182 17.33 -3.38 -1.77
CA GLY A 182 17.11 -1.98 -2.19
C GLY A 182 16.73 -1.03 -1.05
N GLY A 183 16.55 -1.54 0.17
CA GLY A 183 16.32 -0.71 1.35
C GLY A 183 15.04 0.12 1.27
N LEU A 184 15.01 1.23 2.02
CA LEU A 184 13.85 2.12 2.10
C LEU A 184 13.59 2.84 0.77
N GLU A 185 14.64 3.36 0.12
CA GLU A 185 14.55 4.05 -1.16
C GLU A 185 13.90 3.15 -2.23
N GLY A 186 14.42 1.92 -2.38
CA GLY A 186 13.85 0.95 -3.31
C GLY A 186 12.40 0.60 -2.99
N ALA A 187 12.05 0.41 -1.70
CA ALA A 187 10.68 0.13 -1.31
C ALA A 187 9.72 1.26 -1.70
N LEU A 188 10.07 2.52 -1.40
CA LEU A 188 9.27 3.69 -1.75
C LEU A 188 9.11 3.85 -3.26
N TRP A 189 10.18 3.66 -4.03
CA TRP A 189 10.13 3.72 -5.48
C TRP A 189 9.21 2.65 -6.08
N PHE A 190 9.31 1.39 -5.63
CA PHE A 190 8.44 0.33 -6.12
C PHE A 190 6.96 0.58 -5.78
N GLN A 191 6.66 1.01 -4.55
CA GLN A 191 5.29 1.35 -4.15
C GLN A 191 4.71 2.46 -5.03
N ALA A 192 5.49 3.50 -5.30
CA ALA A 192 5.10 4.57 -6.20
C ALA A 192 4.82 4.08 -7.62
N ARG A 193 5.72 3.25 -8.18
CA ARG A 193 5.52 2.65 -9.52
C ARG A 193 4.29 1.75 -9.58
N PHE A 194 3.98 1.02 -8.52
CA PHE A 194 2.78 0.19 -8.44
C PHE A 194 1.51 1.03 -8.36
N THR A 195 1.52 2.10 -7.57
CA THR A 195 0.37 3.02 -7.45
C THR A 195 0.07 3.72 -8.77
N LEU A 196 1.09 4.27 -9.45
CA LEU A 196 0.90 4.95 -10.75
C LEU A 196 0.41 3.96 -11.82
N LYS A 197 0.91 2.72 -11.84
CA LYS A 197 0.39 1.71 -12.77
C LYS A 197 -1.04 1.27 -12.41
N ALA A 198 -1.37 1.21 -11.13
CA ALA A 198 -2.75 0.96 -10.69
C ALA A 198 -3.69 2.08 -11.14
N GLU A 199 -3.23 3.34 -11.16
CA GLU A 199 -3.96 4.46 -11.71
C GLU A 199 -4.29 4.28 -13.19
N GLU A 200 -3.28 4.01 -14.01
CA GLU A 200 -3.45 3.76 -15.45
C GLU A 200 -4.48 2.66 -15.71
N ILE A 201 -4.38 1.54 -14.97
CA ILE A 201 -5.32 0.42 -15.07
C ILE A 201 -6.73 0.81 -14.69
N GLN A 202 -6.90 1.60 -13.62
CA GLN A 202 -8.22 2.07 -13.20
C GLN A 202 -8.81 3.08 -14.19
N ALA A 203 -7.98 3.94 -14.80
CA ALA A 203 -8.43 4.84 -15.85
C ALA A 203 -8.95 4.10 -17.09
N GLN A 204 -8.33 2.97 -17.44
CA GLN A 204 -8.74 2.14 -18.57
C GLN A 204 -9.96 1.26 -18.29
N GLY A 205 -10.08 0.69 -17.10
CA GLY A 205 -11.02 -0.38 -16.82
C GLY A 205 -11.79 -0.26 -15.50
N GLY A 206 -11.67 0.84 -14.77
CA GLY A 206 -12.34 1.01 -13.48
C GLY A 206 -12.02 -0.10 -12.48
N ASP A 207 -13.03 -0.83 -12.07
CA ASP A 207 -12.91 -1.95 -11.12
C ASP A 207 -12.85 -3.34 -11.79
N ARG A 208 -12.64 -3.39 -13.12
CA ARG A 208 -12.61 -4.63 -13.90
C ARG A 208 -11.60 -5.65 -13.37
N LEU A 209 -10.40 -5.18 -12.96
CA LEU A 209 -9.37 -6.05 -12.40
C LEU A 209 -9.83 -6.70 -11.09
N LEU A 210 -10.44 -5.91 -10.19
CA LEU A 210 -10.95 -6.44 -8.93
C LEU A 210 -12.03 -7.50 -9.15
N LYS A 211 -12.99 -7.24 -10.05
CA LYS A 211 -14.05 -8.19 -10.37
C LYS A 211 -13.50 -9.51 -10.89
N ALA A 212 -12.58 -9.45 -11.86
CA ALA A 212 -11.93 -10.64 -12.40
C ALA A 212 -11.13 -11.42 -11.34
N PHE A 213 -10.48 -10.72 -10.41
CA PHE A 213 -9.74 -11.36 -9.32
C PHE A 213 -10.67 -12.02 -8.31
N LEU A 214 -11.80 -11.40 -7.98
CA LEU A 214 -12.80 -11.98 -7.08
C LEU A 214 -13.45 -13.25 -7.70
N GLU A 215 -13.80 -13.20 -8.98
CA GLU A 215 -14.32 -14.38 -9.71
C GLU A 215 -13.32 -15.53 -9.77
N ALA A 216 -12.04 -15.19 -9.85
CA ALA A 216 -10.97 -16.16 -9.93
C ALA A 216 -10.43 -16.64 -8.58
N ALA A 217 -10.82 -16.04 -7.46
CA ALA A 217 -10.31 -16.38 -6.13
C ALA A 217 -10.55 -17.87 -5.77
N PRO A 218 -9.64 -18.55 -5.06
CA PRO A 218 -8.37 -18.06 -4.57
C PRO A 218 -7.33 -17.85 -5.68
N LEU A 219 -6.48 -16.83 -5.51
CA LEU A 219 -5.39 -16.59 -6.44
C LEU A 219 -4.12 -17.35 -6.02
N ASP A 220 -3.28 -17.62 -7.01
CA ASP A 220 -1.88 -17.95 -6.87
C ASP A 220 -1.05 -17.07 -7.83
N ARG A 221 0.27 -17.17 -7.76
CA ARG A 221 1.18 -16.37 -8.59
C ARG A 221 0.91 -16.49 -10.08
N ARG A 222 0.69 -17.71 -10.57
CA ARG A 222 0.48 -17.98 -12.01
C ARG A 222 -0.87 -17.44 -12.47
N LYS A 223 -1.90 -17.70 -11.70
CA LYS A 223 -3.27 -17.29 -11.99
C LYS A 223 -3.39 -15.76 -11.97
N GLY A 224 -2.89 -15.11 -10.91
CA GLY A 224 -2.91 -13.65 -10.79
C GLY A 224 -2.14 -12.97 -11.93
N HIS A 225 -0.92 -13.41 -12.23
CA HIS A 225 -0.12 -12.86 -13.32
C HIS A 225 -0.78 -13.08 -14.69
N ARG A 226 -1.35 -14.25 -14.95
CA ARG A 226 -2.05 -14.56 -16.22
C ARG A 226 -3.28 -13.68 -16.41
N LEU A 227 -4.11 -13.52 -15.38
CA LEU A 227 -5.29 -12.65 -15.43
C LEU A 227 -4.90 -11.19 -15.68
N LEU A 228 -3.88 -10.71 -15.01
CA LEU A 228 -3.39 -9.35 -15.16
C LEU A 228 -2.98 -9.08 -16.63
N LEU A 229 -2.21 -9.99 -17.23
CA LEU A 229 -1.78 -9.87 -18.63
C LEU A 229 -2.90 -10.12 -19.66
N ALA A 230 -3.90 -10.94 -19.32
CA ALA A 230 -5.07 -11.16 -20.18
C ALA A 230 -5.97 -9.91 -20.24
N LEU A 231 -6.09 -9.20 -19.13
CA LEU A 231 -6.90 -7.98 -19.05
C LEU A 231 -6.16 -6.74 -19.60
N TYR A 232 -4.84 -6.71 -19.42
CA TYR A 232 -3.98 -5.56 -19.76
C TYR A 232 -2.66 -6.05 -20.40
N PRO A 233 -2.70 -6.40 -21.71
CA PRO A 233 -1.52 -6.96 -22.41
C PRO A 233 -0.28 -6.06 -22.39
N ASP A 234 -0.48 -4.74 -22.39
CA ASP A 234 0.59 -3.74 -22.37
C ASP A 234 1.45 -3.77 -21.09
N LEU A 235 0.97 -4.47 -20.06
CA LEU A 235 1.76 -4.70 -18.85
C LEU A 235 3.03 -5.52 -19.12
N LYS A 236 3.13 -6.23 -20.25
CA LYS A 236 4.38 -6.91 -20.64
C LYS A 236 5.55 -5.92 -20.74
N ASP A 237 5.33 -4.77 -21.36
CA ASP A 237 6.36 -3.74 -21.54
C ASP A 237 6.66 -3.06 -20.20
N TRP A 238 5.64 -2.81 -19.38
CA TRP A 238 5.85 -2.30 -18.05
C TRP A 238 6.68 -3.26 -17.18
N PHE A 239 6.42 -4.57 -17.22
CA PHE A 239 7.28 -5.56 -16.55
C PHE A 239 8.68 -5.61 -17.12
N ALA A 240 8.84 -5.42 -18.44
CA ALA A 240 10.15 -5.36 -19.06
C ALA A 240 10.96 -4.13 -18.60
N SER A 241 10.30 -3.01 -18.31
CA SER A 241 10.97 -1.79 -17.80
C SER A 241 11.74 -2.01 -16.50
N PHE A 242 11.34 -2.97 -15.67
CA PHE A 242 12.06 -3.35 -14.43
C PHE A 242 13.32 -4.21 -14.69
N ARG A 243 13.58 -4.62 -15.94
CA ARG A 243 14.75 -5.41 -16.32
C ARG A 243 15.87 -4.57 -16.91
N ALA A 244 15.55 -3.37 -17.39
CA ALA A 244 16.53 -2.48 -18.01
C ALA A 244 17.58 -2.03 -16.99
N ALA A 245 18.84 -1.98 -17.42
CA ALA A 245 19.92 -1.41 -16.64
C ALA A 245 19.68 0.10 -16.43
N PRO A 246 20.08 0.70 -15.30
CA PRO A 246 20.07 2.14 -15.15
C PRO A 246 21.00 2.75 -16.24
N GLY A 247 20.42 3.53 -17.15
CA GLY A 247 21.18 4.15 -18.27
C GLY A 247 20.62 3.91 -19.68
N ALA A 248 19.75 2.92 -19.89
CA ALA A 248 19.02 2.76 -21.14
C ALA A 248 17.74 3.64 -21.16
N ALA A 249 17.91 4.95 -20.97
CA ALA A 249 16.88 5.90 -21.34
C ALA A 249 16.80 5.88 -22.88
N SER A 250 15.63 5.54 -23.41
CA SER A 250 15.32 5.62 -24.82
C SER A 250 15.75 7.00 -25.36
N SER A 251 16.73 7.02 -26.27
CA SER A 251 16.97 8.19 -27.08
C SER A 251 15.62 8.57 -27.72
N PRO A 252 15.23 9.84 -27.73
CA PRO A 252 14.06 10.25 -28.47
C PRO A 252 14.23 9.85 -29.95
N PRO A 253 13.14 9.46 -30.64
CA PRO A 253 13.21 9.17 -32.06
C PRO A 253 13.78 10.39 -32.79
N PRO A 254 14.61 10.21 -33.86
CA PRO A 254 15.08 11.32 -34.64
C PRO A 254 13.87 12.11 -35.16
N ALA A 255 13.99 13.44 -35.06
CA ALA A 255 12.97 14.34 -35.61
C ALA A 255 12.87 14.13 -37.12
N PRO A 256 11.65 14.28 -37.71
CA PRO A 256 11.42 14.09 -39.14
C PRO A 256 12.12 15.09 -40.00
#